data_83f353a8ef19a1e578efde8cf940c6d3
#
_entry.id   83f353a8ef19a1e578efde8cf940c6d3
#
_cell.length_a   1.000
_cell.length_b   1.000
_cell.length_c   1.000
_cell.angle_alpha   90.00
_cell.angle_beta   90.00
_cell.angle_gamma   90.00
#
_symmetry.space_group_name_H-M   'P 1'
#
loop_
_entity.id
_entity.type
_entity.pdbx_description
1 polymer ?
#
loop_
_entity_poly.entity_id
_entity_poly.type
_entity_poly.pdbx_seq_one_letter_code
_entity_poly.pdbx_strand_id
1 'polypeptide(L)'
;MEKAIRVQCFQNLVNYRKPSSFIIKETFPLPPYSTVLGMIHAACGYQEFHPMKLCIQGTNSGMVSELYTRYSFSSGTKYEEGRHQLCVDGKYGVFRGIANVELVCDNHMVIHIIPAEEDFAHVYQSLLYPGRYLSLGRYE
;
A
#
# COMPACT_ATOMS: atom_id res chain seq x y z
N MET A 1 25.09 -5.74 21.53
CA MET A 1 24.21 -4.61 21.19
C MET A 1 23.49 -4.91 19.89
N GLU A 2 22.17 -4.86 19.92
CA GLU A 2 21.40 -5.04 18.70
C GLU A 2 21.58 -3.85 17.76
N LYS A 3 21.68 -4.13 16.48
CA LYS A 3 21.70 -3.11 15.42
C LYS A 3 20.34 -3.04 14.75
N ALA A 4 19.92 -1.85 14.39
CA ALA A 4 18.70 -1.63 13.65
C ALA A 4 19.00 -0.98 12.29
N ILE A 5 18.23 -1.34 11.29
CA ILE A 5 18.22 -0.66 10.00
C ILE A 5 17.23 0.48 10.11
N ARG A 6 17.66 1.70 9.81
CA ARG A 6 16.78 2.86 9.79
C ARG A 6 16.45 3.21 8.35
N VAL A 7 15.16 3.29 8.06
CA VAL A 7 14.65 3.69 6.74
C VAL A 7 13.85 4.98 6.92
N GLN A 8 14.21 5.99 6.15
CA GLN A 8 13.43 7.22 6.06
C GLN A 8 12.55 7.15 4.82
N CYS A 9 11.26 7.39 5.00
CA CYS A 9 10.27 7.35 3.94
C CYS A 9 9.52 8.66 3.85
N PHE A 10 9.24 9.09 2.64
CA PHE A 10 8.33 10.19 2.39
C PHE A 10 7.27 9.75 1.38
N GLN A 11 6.02 10.03 1.71
CA GLN A 11 4.90 9.81 0.80
C GLN A 11 4.04 11.06 0.74
N ASN A 12 3.82 11.56 -0.45
CA ASN A 12 3.06 12.79 -0.67
C ASN A 12 1.58 12.61 -0.32
N LEU A 13 0.97 11.60 -0.89
CA LEU A 13 -0.43 11.21 -0.63
C LEU A 13 -0.50 9.69 -0.54
N VAL A 14 -1.09 9.15 0.50
CA VAL A 14 -1.15 7.71 0.69
C VAL A 14 -2.40 7.30 1.46
N ASN A 15 -2.91 6.11 1.16
CA ASN A 15 -3.97 5.46 1.90
C ASN A 15 -3.48 4.15 2.51
N TYR A 16 -3.52 4.06 3.84
CA TYR A 16 -3.35 2.80 4.56
C TYR A 16 -4.74 2.35 4.99
N ARG A 17 -5.40 1.64 4.11
CA ARG A 17 -6.83 1.34 4.23
C ARG A 17 -7.17 0.59 5.50
N LYS A 18 -8.20 1.08 6.21
CA LYS A 18 -8.80 0.35 7.32
C LYS A 18 -9.66 -0.81 6.79
N PRO A 19 -9.52 -2.02 7.32
CA PRO A 19 -10.21 -3.19 6.77
C PRO A 19 -11.74 -3.11 6.78
N SER A 20 -12.31 -2.37 7.72
CA SER A 20 -13.76 -2.24 7.87
C SER A 20 -14.38 -1.12 7.03
N SER A 21 -13.60 -0.37 6.26
CA SER A 21 -14.10 0.75 5.46
C SER A 21 -14.46 0.28 4.04
N PHE A 22 -15.76 0.28 3.71
CA PHE A 22 -16.25 -0.20 2.41
C PHE A 22 -16.66 0.93 1.47
N ILE A 23 -17.39 1.92 1.99
CA ILE A 23 -17.95 3.02 1.18
C ILE A 23 -16.92 4.13 1.05
N ILE A 24 -16.43 4.64 2.16
CA ILE A 24 -15.34 5.61 2.21
C ILE A 24 -14.08 4.84 2.60
N LYS A 25 -13.06 4.89 1.78
CA LYS A 25 -11.80 4.21 2.09
C LYS A 25 -11.03 5.01 3.13
N GLU A 26 -11.29 4.73 4.39
CA GLU A 26 -10.61 5.37 5.51
C GLU A 26 -9.16 4.92 5.60
N THR A 27 -8.30 5.78 6.11
CA THR A 27 -6.87 5.51 6.26
C THR A 27 -6.45 5.50 7.72
N PHE A 28 -5.51 4.60 8.04
CA PHE A 28 -4.71 4.76 9.25
C PHE A 28 -3.72 5.92 9.07
N PRO A 29 -3.33 6.61 10.15
CA PRO A 29 -2.34 7.71 10.05
C PRO A 29 -0.92 7.21 9.76
N LEU A 30 -0.62 5.97 10.11
CA LEU A 30 0.64 5.28 9.83
C LEU A 30 0.34 3.89 9.28
N PRO A 31 1.26 3.31 8.51
CA PRO A 31 1.03 1.97 7.98
C PRO A 31 1.00 0.94 9.12
N PRO A 32 0.09 -0.05 9.06
CA PRO A 32 0.15 -1.19 9.95
C PRO A 32 1.47 -1.96 9.80
N TYR A 33 1.88 -2.68 10.84
CA TYR A 33 3.10 -3.50 10.80
C TYR A 33 3.08 -4.50 9.65
N SER A 34 1.94 -5.13 9.38
CA SER A 34 1.80 -6.08 8.28
C SER A 34 2.08 -5.47 6.91
N THR A 35 1.71 -4.21 6.69
CA THR A 35 1.96 -3.49 5.44
C THR A 35 3.46 -3.25 5.25
N VAL A 36 4.14 -2.81 6.30
CA VAL A 36 5.59 -2.60 6.27
C VAL A 36 6.35 -3.91 6.11
N LEU A 37 5.94 -4.96 6.84
CA LEU A 37 6.51 -6.29 6.69
C LEU A 37 6.38 -6.80 5.26
N GLY A 38 5.22 -6.61 4.64
CA GLY A 38 4.98 -7.00 3.24
C GLY A 38 5.93 -6.29 2.28
N MET A 39 6.14 -5.00 2.46
CA MET A 39 7.08 -4.24 1.65
C MET A 39 8.51 -4.76 1.79
N ILE A 40 8.97 -5.00 3.01
CA ILE A 40 10.32 -5.51 3.28
C ILE A 40 10.49 -6.90 2.67
N HIS A 41 9.53 -7.79 2.87
CA HIS A 41 9.57 -9.15 2.31
C HIS A 41 9.59 -9.12 0.78
N ALA A 42 8.84 -8.22 0.16
CA ALA A 42 8.86 -8.03 -1.29
C ALA A 42 10.23 -7.53 -1.78
N ALA A 43 10.84 -6.59 -1.06
CA ALA A 43 12.17 -6.09 -1.39
C ALA A 43 13.24 -7.18 -1.30
N CYS A 44 13.12 -8.06 -0.31
CA CYS A 44 14.07 -9.16 -0.08
C CYS A 44 13.82 -10.37 -0.99
N GLY A 45 12.66 -10.45 -1.64
CA GLY A 45 12.28 -11.62 -2.43
C GLY A 45 11.93 -12.84 -1.59
N TYR A 46 11.57 -12.64 -0.33
CA TYR A 46 11.20 -13.74 0.56
C TYR A 46 9.87 -14.38 0.14
N GLN A 47 9.84 -15.70 0.15
CA GLN A 47 8.64 -16.49 -0.09
C GLN A 47 7.97 -16.97 1.19
N GLU A 48 8.69 -16.94 2.30
CA GLU A 48 8.23 -17.34 3.61
C GLU A 48 8.40 -16.18 4.60
N PHE A 49 7.72 -16.27 5.73
CA PHE A 49 7.83 -15.27 6.77
C PHE A 49 9.19 -15.32 7.46
N HIS A 50 9.85 -14.17 7.47
CA HIS A 50 11.10 -13.97 8.23
C HIS A 50 10.80 -12.99 9.37
N PRO A 51 10.98 -13.42 10.63
CA PRO A 51 10.63 -12.59 11.77
C PRO A 51 11.56 -11.38 11.89
N MET A 52 10.96 -10.25 12.25
CA MET A 52 11.71 -9.02 12.51
C MET A 52 10.92 -8.12 13.44
N LYS A 53 11.63 -7.27 14.17
CA LYS A 53 11.03 -6.25 15.01
C LYS A 53 10.94 -4.95 14.23
N LEU A 54 9.84 -4.22 14.38
CA LEU A 54 9.61 -2.96 13.70
C LEU A 54 9.24 -1.87 14.71
N CYS A 55 9.73 -0.67 14.45
CA CYS A 55 9.25 0.54 15.08
C CYS A 55 8.95 1.56 13.98
N ILE A 56 7.72 2.05 13.94
CA ILE A 56 7.25 2.99 12.91
C ILE A 56 6.88 4.29 13.59
N GLN A 57 7.50 5.38 13.16
CA GLN A 57 7.23 6.73 13.65
C GLN A 57 7.06 7.66 12.49
N GLY A 58 6.22 8.67 12.64
CA GLY A 58 6.05 9.62 11.56
C GLY A 58 5.21 10.83 11.92
N THR A 59 5.23 11.80 11.02
CA THR A 59 4.41 13.00 11.06
C THR A 59 3.76 13.21 9.72
N ASN A 60 2.61 13.88 9.72
CA ASN A 60 1.90 14.23 8.49
C ASN A 60 1.30 15.64 8.60
N SER A 61 0.88 16.19 7.47
CA SER A 61 0.21 17.50 7.40
C SER A 61 -1.29 17.42 7.59
N GLY A 62 -1.84 16.24 7.78
CA GLY A 62 -3.26 15.98 7.94
C GLY A 62 -3.78 15.00 6.91
N MET A 63 -5.11 14.88 6.86
CA MET A 63 -5.80 13.98 5.95
C MET A 63 -6.75 14.78 5.06
N VAL A 64 -6.86 14.35 3.81
CA VAL A 64 -7.83 14.91 2.86
C VAL A 64 -8.73 13.80 2.34
N SER A 65 -9.95 14.15 1.99
CA SER A 65 -10.89 13.25 1.35
C SER A 65 -11.01 13.64 -0.11
N GLU A 66 -10.80 12.69 -1.01
CA GLU A 66 -10.88 12.93 -2.44
C GLU A 66 -11.90 12.02 -3.10
N LEU A 67 -12.43 12.48 -4.23
CA LEU A 67 -13.27 11.69 -5.12
C LEU A 67 -12.42 11.19 -6.27
N TYR A 68 -12.62 9.92 -6.64
CA TYR A 68 -11.99 9.36 -7.82
C TYR A 68 -12.98 8.51 -8.60
N THR A 69 -12.71 8.34 -9.88
CA THR A 69 -13.49 7.46 -10.74
C THR A 69 -13.07 6.01 -10.50
N ARG A 70 -14.05 5.18 -10.17
CA ARG A 70 -13.84 3.77 -9.92
C ARG A 70 -14.39 2.95 -11.07
N TYR A 71 -13.59 2.01 -11.57
CA TYR A 71 -14.01 1.02 -12.54
C TYR A 71 -14.06 -0.35 -11.88
N SER A 72 -15.15 -1.09 -12.14
CA SER A 72 -15.29 -2.46 -11.65
C SER A 72 -15.60 -3.36 -12.84
N PHE A 73 -14.78 -4.36 -13.01
CA PHE A 73 -14.94 -5.34 -14.09
C PHE A 73 -14.48 -6.71 -13.60
N SER A 74 -15.07 -7.72 -14.22
CA SER A 74 -14.65 -9.10 -13.99
C SER A 74 -14.52 -9.80 -15.34
N SER A 75 -13.66 -10.78 -15.39
CA SER A 75 -13.39 -11.53 -16.64
C SER A 75 -14.67 -12.15 -17.20
N GLY A 76 -14.93 -11.93 -18.48
CA GLY A 76 -16.02 -12.57 -19.20
C GLY A 76 -17.41 -12.00 -18.95
N THR A 77 -17.56 -10.90 -18.20
CA THR A 77 -18.86 -10.27 -17.97
C THR A 77 -19.37 -9.61 -19.24
N LYS A 78 -20.53 -10.06 -19.73
CA LYS A 78 -21.16 -9.50 -20.92
C LYS A 78 -21.83 -8.16 -20.61
N TYR A 79 -21.79 -7.24 -21.57
CA TYR A 79 -22.46 -5.97 -21.46
C TYR A 79 -23.98 -6.14 -21.45
N GLU A 80 -24.61 -5.47 -20.49
CA GLU A 80 -26.07 -5.33 -20.40
C GLU A 80 -26.43 -3.85 -20.37
N GLU A 81 -27.24 -3.42 -21.32
CA GLU A 81 -27.72 -2.04 -21.38
C GLU A 81 -28.56 -1.72 -20.12
N GLY A 82 -28.34 -0.52 -19.56
CA GLY A 82 -28.99 -0.10 -18.33
C GLY A 82 -28.34 -0.60 -17.04
N ARG A 83 -27.43 -1.59 -17.11
CA ARG A 83 -26.71 -2.11 -15.97
C ARG A 83 -25.25 -1.63 -15.94
N HIS A 84 -24.58 -1.67 -17.08
CA HIS A 84 -23.20 -1.24 -17.22
C HIS A 84 -23.08 0.15 -17.83
N GLN A 85 -22.18 0.99 -17.30
CA GLN A 85 -21.93 2.32 -17.83
C GLN A 85 -21.04 2.31 -19.06
N LEU A 86 -20.21 1.27 -19.22
CA LEU A 86 -19.28 1.16 -20.33
C LEU A 86 -19.38 -0.20 -21.00
N CYS A 87 -19.22 -0.18 -22.34
CA CYS A 87 -19.07 -1.37 -23.14
C CYS A 87 -17.66 -1.40 -23.73
N VAL A 88 -16.91 -2.46 -23.47
CA VAL A 88 -15.52 -2.63 -23.92
C VAL A 88 -15.49 -3.72 -24.99
N ASP A 89 -14.75 -3.46 -26.07
CA ASP A 89 -14.65 -4.36 -27.22
C ASP A 89 -16.01 -4.76 -27.84
N GLY A 90 -17.03 -3.91 -27.67
CA GLY A 90 -18.37 -4.13 -28.18
C GLY A 90 -19.17 -5.24 -27.49
N LYS A 91 -18.62 -5.87 -26.45
CA LYS A 91 -19.25 -7.05 -25.81
C LYS A 91 -19.10 -7.17 -24.31
N TYR A 92 -18.12 -6.52 -23.69
CA TYR A 92 -17.86 -6.65 -22.26
C TYR A 92 -18.39 -5.45 -21.48
N GLY A 93 -19.00 -5.71 -20.33
CA GLY A 93 -19.55 -4.69 -19.45
C GLY A 93 -18.60 -4.30 -18.36
N VAL A 94 -18.49 -2.99 -18.11
CA VAL A 94 -17.68 -2.41 -17.04
C VAL A 94 -18.53 -1.41 -16.27
N PHE A 95 -18.51 -1.53 -14.93
CA PHE A 95 -19.13 -0.53 -14.06
C PHE A 95 -18.18 0.65 -13.88
N ARG A 96 -18.75 1.84 -13.90
CA ARG A 96 -18.03 3.07 -13.58
C ARG A 96 -18.83 3.83 -12.53
N GLY A 97 -18.14 4.27 -11.51
CA GLY A 97 -18.76 5.03 -10.43
C GLY A 97 -17.77 5.99 -9.80
N ILE A 98 -18.23 6.73 -8.80
CA ILE A 98 -17.42 7.63 -8.02
C ILE A 98 -17.22 7.01 -6.63
N ALA A 99 -16.01 7.09 -6.12
CA ALA A 99 -15.68 6.62 -4.80
C ALA A 99 -14.90 7.67 -4.02
N ASN A 100 -15.07 7.67 -2.70
CA ASN A 100 -14.31 8.51 -1.79
C ASN A 100 -13.12 7.76 -1.22
N VAL A 101 -12.00 8.46 -1.10
CA VAL A 101 -10.79 7.95 -0.46
C VAL A 101 -10.22 9.01 0.47
N GLU A 102 -9.84 8.61 1.68
CA GLU A 102 -9.03 9.43 2.55
C GLU A 102 -7.56 9.23 2.25
N LEU A 103 -6.80 10.30 2.21
CA LEU A 103 -5.36 10.27 1.96
C LEU A 103 -4.62 11.00 3.08
N VAL A 104 -3.54 10.40 3.54
CA VAL A 104 -2.59 11.05 4.43
C VAL A 104 -1.68 11.92 3.58
N CYS A 105 -1.54 13.19 3.98
CA CYS A 105 -0.74 14.16 3.24
C CYS A 105 0.63 14.34 3.86
N ASP A 106 1.66 14.40 3.02
CA ASP A 106 3.05 14.70 3.42
C ASP A 106 3.49 13.83 4.60
N ASN A 107 3.41 12.53 4.41
CA ASN A 107 3.74 11.56 5.44
C ASN A 107 5.25 11.33 5.47
N HIS A 108 5.90 11.85 6.51
CA HIS A 108 7.32 11.63 6.79
C HIS A 108 7.45 10.55 7.85
N MET A 109 8.13 9.47 7.54
CA MET A 109 8.27 8.34 8.45
C MET A 109 9.72 7.95 8.66
N VAL A 110 9.99 7.43 9.83
CA VAL A 110 11.21 6.71 10.16
C VAL A 110 10.82 5.31 10.62
N ILE A 111 11.33 4.32 9.96
CA ILE A 111 11.09 2.92 10.27
C ILE A 111 12.41 2.31 10.74
N HIS A 112 12.39 1.72 11.94
CA HIS A 112 13.50 0.95 12.45
C HIS A 112 13.17 -0.52 12.32
N ILE A 113 14.10 -1.30 11.78
CA ILE A 113 13.92 -2.72 11.48
C ILE A 113 15.04 -3.49 12.17
N ILE A 114 14.67 -4.47 12.98
CA ILE A 114 15.62 -5.40 13.58
C ILE A 114 15.25 -6.80 13.08
N PRO A 115 15.85 -7.25 11.96
CA PRO A 115 15.65 -8.61 11.49
C PRO A 115 16.45 -9.61 12.32
N ALA A 116 16.23 -10.90 12.08
CA ALA A 116 17.09 -11.93 12.64
C ALA A 116 18.53 -11.70 12.19
N GLU A 117 19.50 -12.08 13.02
CA GLU A 117 20.92 -11.80 12.75
C GLU A 117 21.38 -12.35 11.40
N GLU A 118 20.95 -13.55 11.04
CA GLU A 118 21.26 -14.19 9.76
C GLU A 118 20.64 -13.47 8.55
N ASP A 119 19.56 -12.72 8.75
CA ASP A 119 18.87 -12.00 7.68
C ASP A 119 19.32 -10.55 7.54
N PHE A 120 20.05 -10.01 8.52
CA PHE A 120 20.36 -8.58 8.60
C PHE A 120 21.03 -8.05 7.34
N ALA A 121 22.08 -8.71 6.88
CA ALA A 121 22.83 -8.27 5.71
C ALA A 121 21.97 -8.28 4.44
N HIS A 122 21.15 -9.33 4.28
CA HIS A 122 20.26 -9.44 3.12
C HIS A 122 19.17 -8.37 3.11
N VAL A 123 18.56 -8.13 4.26
CA VAL A 123 17.53 -7.06 4.40
C VAL A 123 18.14 -5.70 4.12
N TYR A 124 19.31 -5.41 4.68
CA TYR A 124 20.00 -4.14 4.47
C TYR A 124 20.33 -3.91 2.99
N GLN A 125 20.92 -4.89 2.32
CA GLN A 125 21.27 -4.79 0.91
C GLN A 125 20.04 -4.68 0.02
N SER A 126 18.97 -5.41 0.33
CA SER A 126 17.73 -5.40 -0.45
C SER A 126 17.00 -4.07 -0.35
N LEU A 127 17.10 -3.37 0.77
CA LEU A 127 16.54 -2.03 0.92
C LEU A 127 17.39 -0.95 0.26
N LEU A 128 18.72 -1.11 0.21
CA LEU A 128 19.61 -0.22 -0.52
C LEU A 128 19.43 -0.36 -2.05
N TYR A 129 19.32 -1.58 -2.53
CA TYR A 129 19.22 -1.90 -3.96
C TYR A 129 18.07 -2.87 -4.19
N PRO A 130 16.82 -2.39 -4.09
CA PRO A 130 15.67 -3.27 -4.28
C PRO A 130 15.56 -3.78 -5.70
N GLY A 131 15.22 -5.05 -5.85
CA GLY A 131 15.05 -5.71 -7.16
C GLY A 131 13.77 -5.34 -7.87
N ARG A 132 12.90 -4.55 -7.23
CA ARG A 132 11.63 -4.05 -7.79
C ARG A 132 11.28 -2.72 -7.16
N TYR A 133 10.38 -1.97 -7.79
CA TYR A 133 9.85 -0.76 -7.19
C TYR A 133 9.06 -1.13 -5.93
N LEU A 134 9.36 -0.42 -4.84
CA LEU A 134 8.68 -0.63 -3.58
C LEU A 134 7.44 0.24 -3.50
N SER A 135 6.41 -0.29 -2.86
CA SER A 135 5.19 0.45 -2.57
C SER A 135 4.78 0.21 -1.11
N LEU A 136 4.21 1.21 -0.50
CA LEU A 136 3.74 1.15 0.87
C LEU A 136 2.36 1.81 0.92
N GLY A 137 1.35 1.01 1.24
CA GLY A 137 -0.03 1.45 1.17
C GLY A 137 -0.54 1.55 -0.26
N ARG A 138 -1.73 2.11 -0.41
CA ARG A 138 -2.36 2.33 -1.72
C ARG A 138 -2.34 3.80 -2.09
N TYR A 139 -2.14 4.02 -3.36
CA TYR A 139 -2.29 5.31 -3.99
C TYR A 139 -3.51 5.23 -4.91
N GLU A 140 -4.57 5.93 -4.56
CA GLU A 140 -5.83 5.92 -5.33
C GLU A 140 -6.38 7.33 -5.48
#